data_fe708926302b93f33dcaef593d360cec
#
_entry.id   fe708926302b93f33dcaef593d360cec
#
_cell.length_a   1.000
_cell.length_b   1.000
_cell.length_c   1.000
_cell.angle_alpha   90.00
_cell.angle_beta   90.00
_cell.angle_gamma   90.00
#
_symmetry.space_group_name_H-M   'P 1'
#
loop_
_entity.id
_entity.type
_entity.pdbx_description
1 polymer ?
#
loop_
_entity_poly.entity_id
_entity_poly.type
_entity_poly.pdbx_seq_one_letter_code
_entity_poly.pdbx_strand_id
1 'polypeptide(L)'
;AVIISHMRGHTSDMDAIMALAEDRGVPVIEDAAHSLGTLWHGRKIGTIGRIGCFSFQSYKLLNSGEGGILVTDDADVLAQATIMSGAYEHNWKKHLARSEDDAEALKAAFARWQNKLPLYNLRLGNLSAAIVRSQLAEVPRRVRDGRANHDYVAGLLNQSPWLDVPDPLAPETRAPDSIQFNLVGMAEDEVRAFQDASAARGVKVQVFGLSTDNARAFWNWEFLGKAPSLPQTRQMLMKACDARLPARLTLPELDVIAEALIKAAQDVMGNTRAFGT
;
A
#
# COMPACT_ATOMS: atom_id res chain seq x y z
N ALA A 1 -5.21 -17.21 -10.28
CA ALA A 1 -4.94 -16.52 -9.00
C ALA A 1 -5.69 -15.19 -8.95
N VAL A 2 -6.02 -14.75 -7.76
CA VAL A 2 -6.51 -13.38 -7.49
C VAL A 2 -5.39 -12.62 -6.81
N ILE A 3 -5.11 -11.41 -7.27
CA ILE A 3 -4.15 -10.50 -6.63
C ILE A 3 -4.96 -9.36 -5.98
N ILE A 4 -4.79 -9.19 -4.67
CA ILE A 4 -5.41 -8.12 -3.89
C ILE A 4 -4.34 -7.13 -3.49
N SER A 5 -4.50 -5.87 -3.88
CA SER A 5 -3.58 -4.81 -3.48
C SER A 5 -4.16 -4.05 -2.28
N HIS A 6 -3.44 -4.11 -1.17
CA HIS A 6 -3.76 -3.39 0.07
C HIS A 6 -3.12 -1.98 0.03
N MET A 7 -3.81 -1.04 -0.61
CA MET A 7 -3.25 0.28 -0.89
C MET A 7 -3.23 1.17 0.36
N ARG A 8 -2.07 1.69 0.71
CA ARG A 8 -1.89 2.72 1.76
C ARG A 8 -2.36 2.31 3.17
N GLY A 9 -2.30 1.04 3.50
CA GLY A 9 -2.75 0.51 4.79
C GLY A 9 -4.22 0.09 4.80
N HIS A 10 -5.00 0.41 3.77
CA HIS A 10 -6.39 -0.07 3.63
C HIS A 10 -6.42 -1.52 3.19
N THR A 11 -7.42 -2.25 3.67
CA THR A 11 -7.67 -3.63 3.27
C THR A 11 -8.98 -3.76 2.50
N SER A 12 -9.09 -4.83 1.70
CA SER A 12 -10.37 -5.31 1.21
C SER A 12 -11.04 -6.18 2.28
N ASP A 13 -12.32 -6.52 2.10
CA ASP A 13 -13.00 -7.53 2.92
C ASP A 13 -12.37 -8.90 2.66
N MET A 14 -11.38 -9.23 3.50
CA MET A 14 -10.59 -10.46 3.33
C MET A 14 -11.41 -11.72 3.64
N ASP A 15 -12.43 -11.63 4.50
CA ASP A 15 -13.28 -12.79 4.80
C ASP A 15 -14.11 -13.17 3.58
N ALA A 16 -14.75 -12.18 2.93
CA ALA A 16 -15.52 -12.42 1.70
C ALA A 16 -14.64 -12.90 0.54
N ILE A 17 -13.44 -12.30 0.39
CA ILE A 17 -12.49 -12.67 -0.68
C ILE A 17 -11.97 -14.10 -0.46
N MET A 18 -11.57 -14.45 0.75
CA MET A 18 -11.03 -15.79 1.05
C MET A 18 -12.10 -16.86 0.90
N ALA A 19 -13.34 -16.60 1.35
CA ALA A 19 -14.46 -17.54 1.17
C ALA A 19 -14.76 -17.78 -0.32
N LEU A 20 -14.78 -16.72 -1.14
CA LEU A 20 -14.99 -16.86 -2.59
C LEU A 20 -13.83 -17.58 -3.27
N ALA A 21 -12.60 -17.30 -2.86
CA ALA A 21 -11.42 -17.92 -3.44
C ALA A 21 -11.35 -19.41 -3.12
N GLU A 22 -11.72 -19.82 -1.91
CA GLU A 22 -11.82 -21.21 -1.49
C GLU A 22 -12.91 -21.96 -2.27
N ASP A 23 -14.12 -21.39 -2.37
CA ASP A 23 -15.23 -21.95 -3.20
C ASP A 23 -14.82 -22.23 -4.66
N ARG A 24 -13.97 -21.36 -5.21
CA ARG A 24 -13.51 -21.44 -6.60
C ARG A 24 -12.18 -22.17 -6.79
N GLY A 25 -11.55 -22.64 -5.72
CA GLY A 25 -10.22 -23.26 -5.77
C GLY A 25 -9.13 -22.33 -6.33
N VAL A 26 -9.23 -21.01 -6.11
CA VAL A 26 -8.34 -20.01 -6.68
C VAL A 26 -7.43 -19.43 -5.58
N PRO A 27 -6.08 -19.47 -5.73
CA PRO A 27 -5.18 -18.90 -4.74
C PRO A 27 -5.25 -17.37 -4.72
N VAL A 28 -5.17 -16.81 -3.50
CA VAL A 28 -5.08 -15.37 -3.26
C VAL A 28 -3.62 -14.98 -3.02
N ILE A 29 -3.20 -13.91 -3.68
CA ILE A 29 -1.91 -13.24 -3.50
C ILE A 29 -2.18 -11.85 -2.94
N GLU A 30 -1.58 -11.54 -1.79
CA GLU A 30 -1.69 -10.23 -1.17
C GLU A 30 -0.52 -9.33 -1.58
N ASP A 31 -0.79 -8.28 -2.35
CA ASP A 31 0.15 -7.18 -2.52
C ASP A 31 0.02 -6.24 -1.31
N ALA A 32 0.82 -6.51 -0.28
CA ALA A 32 0.91 -5.74 0.95
C ALA A 32 2.05 -4.71 0.92
N ALA A 33 2.50 -4.29 -0.26
CA ALA A 33 3.60 -3.35 -0.43
C ALA A 33 3.41 -2.01 0.31
N HIS A 34 2.18 -1.64 0.66
CA HIS A 34 1.83 -0.44 1.40
C HIS A 34 1.23 -0.71 2.79
N SER A 35 1.15 -1.97 3.23
CA SER A 35 0.32 -2.36 4.38
C SER A 35 1.07 -3.17 5.43
N LEU A 36 2.41 -3.04 5.47
CA LEU A 36 3.20 -3.69 6.52
C LEU A 36 2.75 -3.20 7.90
N GLY A 37 2.28 -4.13 8.73
CA GLY A 37 1.79 -3.84 10.08
C GLY A 37 0.27 -3.66 10.19
N THR A 38 -0.45 -3.61 9.07
CA THR A 38 -1.92 -3.64 9.06
C THR A 38 -2.42 -5.02 9.46
N LEU A 39 -3.53 -5.07 10.20
CA LEU A 39 -4.15 -6.30 10.68
C LEU A 39 -5.60 -6.39 10.18
N TRP A 40 -6.03 -7.63 9.92
CA TRP A 40 -7.42 -8.02 9.68
C TRP A 40 -7.83 -9.05 10.73
N HIS A 41 -8.81 -8.77 11.56
CA HIS A 41 -9.14 -9.58 12.75
C HIS A 41 -7.90 -9.95 13.59
N GLY A 42 -6.96 -9.03 13.75
CA GLY A 42 -5.69 -9.27 14.47
C GLY A 42 -4.66 -10.10 13.71
N ARG A 43 -4.96 -10.65 12.53
CA ARG A 43 -4.00 -11.34 11.65
C ARG A 43 -3.26 -10.32 10.79
N LYS A 44 -1.98 -10.52 10.58
CA LYS A 44 -1.17 -9.63 9.73
C LYS A 44 -1.59 -9.74 8.27
N ILE A 45 -1.89 -8.62 7.64
CA ILE A 45 -2.05 -8.54 6.18
C ILE A 45 -0.76 -9.00 5.50
N GLY A 46 -0.88 -9.70 4.39
CA GLY A 46 0.24 -10.39 3.72
C GLY A 46 0.49 -11.80 4.25
N THR A 47 -0.30 -12.28 5.25
CA THR A 47 -0.24 -13.65 5.77
C THR A 47 -1.60 -14.36 5.79
N ILE A 48 -2.59 -13.84 5.07
CA ILE A 48 -3.95 -14.39 5.01
C ILE A 48 -4.11 -15.22 3.74
N GLY A 49 -3.67 -14.70 2.60
CA GLY A 49 -3.61 -15.43 1.34
C GLY A 49 -2.47 -16.45 1.27
N ARG A 50 -2.35 -17.12 0.13
CA ARG A 50 -1.28 -18.10 -0.11
C ARG A 50 0.11 -17.47 -0.19
N ILE A 51 0.19 -16.23 -0.68
CA ILE A 51 1.42 -15.47 -0.85
C ILE A 51 1.17 -14.04 -0.39
N GLY A 52 2.10 -13.47 0.37
CA GLY A 52 2.15 -12.04 0.67
C GLY A 52 3.43 -11.41 0.13
N CYS A 53 3.30 -10.19 -0.39
CA CYS A 53 4.41 -9.42 -0.95
C CYS A 53 4.54 -8.09 -0.24
N PHE A 54 5.75 -7.75 0.21
CA PHE A 54 6.07 -6.45 0.84
C PHE A 54 7.18 -5.74 0.09
N SER A 55 7.15 -4.41 0.13
CA SER A 55 8.16 -3.56 -0.52
C SER A 55 9.05 -2.88 0.51
N PHE A 56 10.34 -2.77 0.17
CA PHE A 56 11.35 -1.99 0.90
C PHE A 56 11.84 -0.78 0.12
N GLN A 57 11.04 -0.32 -0.84
CA GLN A 57 11.31 0.88 -1.61
C GLN A 57 11.34 2.12 -0.69
N SER A 58 12.03 3.19 -1.08
CA SER A 58 12.38 4.37 -0.26
C SER A 58 11.22 5.00 0.54
N TYR A 59 9.98 4.88 0.04
CA TYR A 59 8.81 5.49 0.68
C TYR A 59 8.01 4.54 1.56
N LYS A 60 8.50 3.33 1.83
CA LYS A 60 7.79 2.33 2.62
C LYS A 60 8.13 2.45 4.11
N LEU A 61 7.28 1.85 4.95
CA LEU A 61 7.43 1.84 6.41
C LEU A 61 8.80 1.29 6.86
N LEU A 62 9.26 0.22 6.21
CA LEU A 62 10.64 -0.25 6.21
C LEU A 62 11.22 -0.03 4.83
N ASN A 63 12.41 0.53 4.74
CA ASN A 63 13.01 0.82 3.44
C ASN A 63 14.53 0.65 3.44
N SER A 64 15.03 0.30 2.26
CA SER A 64 16.47 0.18 1.96
C SER A 64 16.82 0.80 0.60
N GLY A 65 16.03 1.77 0.15
CA GLY A 65 16.10 2.32 -1.19
C GLY A 65 15.21 1.53 -2.14
N GLU A 66 15.61 0.32 -2.44
CA GLU A 66 14.85 -0.65 -3.24
C GLU A 66 14.88 -2.03 -2.59
N GLY A 67 13.92 -2.89 -2.93
CA GLY A 67 13.82 -4.25 -2.47
C GLY A 67 12.40 -4.67 -2.08
N GLY A 68 12.26 -5.93 -1.72
CA GLY A 68 11.00 -6.51 -1.26
C GLY A 68 11.22 -7.89 -0.68
N ILE A 69 10.14 -8.44 -0.14
CA ILE A 69 10.11 -9.80 0.40
C ILE A 69 8.79 -10.47 0.02
N LEU A 70 8.86 -11.74 -0.32
CA LEU A 70 7.73 -12.63 -0.46
C LEU A 70 7.67 -13.52 0.77
N VAL A 71 6.49 -13.72 1.33
CA VAL A 71 6.22 -14.62 2.44
C VAL A 71 5.16 -15.65 2.05
N THR A 72 5.32 -16.89 2.49
CA THR A 72 4.39 -17.99 2.24
C THR A 72 4.67 -19.14 3.19
N ASP A 73 3.63 -19.91 3.54
CA ASP A 73 3.74 -21.18 4.24
C ASP A 73 3.82 -22.37 3.26
N ASP A 74 3.67 -22.13 1.96
CA ASP A 74 3.73 -23.16 0.91
C ASP A 74 5.18 -23.43 0.51
N ALA A 75 5.67 -24.62 0.82
CA ALA A 75 7.04 -25.03 0.52
C ALA A 75 7.37 -25.04 -0.98
N ASP A 76 6.41 -25.37 -1.86
CA ASP A 76 6.60 -25.35 -3.30
C ASP A 76 6.72 -23.91 -3.83
N VAL A 77 5.87 -23.01 -3.35
CA VAL A 77 5.96 -21.58 -3.69
C VAL A 77 7.29 -21.00 -3.22
N LEU A 78 7.71 -21.32 -1.99
CA LEU A 78 8.99 -20.85 -1.45
C LEU A 78 10.18 -21.35 -2.28
N ALA A 79 10.18 -22.64 -2.64
CA ALA A 79 11.25 -23.21 -3.47
C ALA A 79 11.29 -22.55 -4.85
N GLN A 80 10.14 -22.39 -5.51
CA GLN A 80 10.04 -21.74 -6.83
C GLN A 80 10.52 -20.28 -6.77
N ALA A 81 10.02 -19.49 -5.82
CA ALA A 81 10.40 -18.10 -5.67
C ALA A 81 11.92 -17.95 -5.39
N THR A 82 12.48 -18.80 -4.53
CA THR A 82 13.90 -18.80 -4.21
C THR A 82 14.76 -19.11 -5.42
N ILE A 83 14.43 -20.17 -6.17
CA ILE A 83 15.15 -20.54 -7.41
C ILE A 83 15.04 -19.39 -8.42
N MET A 84 13.82 -18.93 -8.72
CA MET A 84 13.58 -17.86 -9.71
C MET A 84 14.23 -16.54 -9.31
N SER A 85 14.40 -16.26 -8.01
CA SER A 85 15.14 -15.07 -7.58
C SER A 85 16.62 -15.08 -7.95
N GLY A 86 17.16 -16.24 -8.38
CA GLY A 86 18.56 -16.43 -8.73
C GLY A 86 19.42 -16.94 -7.59
N ALA A 87 18.80 -17.47 -6.52
CA ALA A 87 19.53 -18.22 -5.51
C ALA A 87 19.84 -19.62 -6.10
N TYR A 88 21.08 -19.83 -6.50
CA TYR A 88 21.51 -21.11 -7.06
C TYR A 88 21.06 -22.28 -6.16
N GLU A 89 20.67 -23.40 -6.76
CA GLU A 89 19.91 -24.50 -6.16
C GLU A 89 20.48 -25.03 -4.82
N HIS A 90 21.76 -24.84 -4.57
CA HIS A 90 22.39 -25.31 -3.33
C HIS A 90 22.63 -24.19 -2.30
N ASN A 91 22.51 -22.91 -2.68
CA ASN A 91 22.81 -21.80 -1.78
C ASN A 91 21.73 -21.59 -0.71
N TRP A 92 20.50 -21.98 -0.99
CA TRP A 92 19.39 -21.87 -0.02
C TRP A 92 19.70 -22.58 1.30
N LYS A 93 20.45 -23.71 1.28
CA LYS A 93 20.82 -24.49 2.47
C LYS A 93 21.62 -23.69 3.48
N LYS A 94 22.28 -22.62 3.08
CA LYS A 94 23.10 -21.76 3.95
C LYS A 94 22.28 -20.70 4.69
N HIS A 95 21.09 -20.39 4.20
CA HIS A 95 20.36 -19.18 4.59
C HIS A 95 19.00 -19.47 5.23
N LEU A 96 18.51 -20.69 5.12
CA LEU A 96 17.24 -21.04 5.68
C LEU A 96 17.42 -21.55 7.12
N ALA A 97 17.08 -20.73 8.14
CA ALA A 97 16.91 -21.21 9.51
C ALA A 97 15.74 -22.21 9.58
N ARG A 98 15.87 -23.29 10.38
CA ARG A 98 14.97 -24.42 10.27
C ARG A 98 14.50 -24.93 11.59
N SER A 99 13.18 -25.26 11.66
CA SER A 99 12.72 -26.38 12.44
C SER A 99 12.99 -27.71 11.67
N GLU A 100 13.17 -28.82 12.34
CA GLU A 100 13.44 -30.13 11.69
C GLU A 100 12.26 -30.54 10.78
N ASP A 101 11.03 -30.28 11.20
CA ASP A 101 9.81 -30.65 10.47
C ASP A 101 9.64 -29.94 9.13
N ASP A 102 10.01 -28.65 9.05
CA ASP A 102 9.94 -27.88 7.81
C ASP A 102 11.07 -28.24 6.83
N ALA A 103 12.19 -28.79 7.35
CA ALA A 103 13.37 -29.05 6.54
C ALA A 103 13.13 -30.12 5.47
N GLU A 104 12.41 -31.18 5.77
CA GLU A 104 12.13 -32.26 4.80
C GLU A 104 11.13 -31.83 3.72
N ALA A 105 10.06 -31.09 4.07
CA ALA A 105 9.12 -30.55 3.10
C ALA A 105 9.81 -29.61 2.11
N LEU A 106 10.68 -28.73 2.61
CA LEU A 106 11.46 -27.80 1.78
C LEU A 106 12.49 -28.52 0.91
N LYS A 107 13.20 -29.49 1.46
CA LYS A 107 14.15 -30.32 0.71
C LYS A 107 13.46 -31.04 -0.46
N ALA A 108 12.28 -31.61 -0.22
CA ALA A 108 11.47 -32.26 -1.26
C ALA A 108 11.00 -31.24 -2.31
N ALA A 109 10.57 -30.06 -1.89
CA ALA A 109 10.13 -28.99 -2.81
C ALA A 109 11.30 -28.51 -3.70
N PHE A 110 12.46 -28.23 -3.12
CA PHE A 110 13.64 -27.84 -3.90
C PHE A 110 14.09 -28.93 -4.88
N ALA A 111 14.10 -30.19 -4.45
CA ALA A 111 14.41 -31.34 -5.33
C ALA A 111 13.40 -31.45 -6.51
N ARG A 112 12.14 -31.13 -6.26
CA ARG A 112 11.09 -31.16 -7.28
C ARG A 112 11.24 -30.07 -8.33
N TRP A 113 11.67 -28.87 -7.92
CA TRP A 113 11.69 -27.66 -8.77
C TRP A 113 13.05 -27.30 -9.35
N GLN A 114 14.15 -27.78 -8.76
CA GLN A 114 15.50 -27.54 -9.33
C GLN A 114 15.57 -28.01 -10.77
N ASN A 115 16.32 -27.31 -11.62
CA ASN A 115 16.46 -27.54 -13.06
C ASN A 115 15.17 -27.39 -13.90
N LYS A 116 14.01 -27.06 -13.29
CA LYS A 116 12.76 -26.88 -14.01
C LYS A 116 12.36 -25.42 -14.21
N LEU A 117 13.03 -24.52 -13.50
CA LEU A 117 12.69 -23.09 -13.47
C LEU A 117 13.86 -22.24 -13.94
N PRO A 118 13.60 -21.10 -14.61
CA PRO A 118 14.63 -20.16 -14.99
C PRO A 118 15.18 -19.45 -13.75
N LEU A 119 16.44 -19.05 -13.83
CA LEU A 119 17.07 -18.17 -12.83
C LEU A 119 17.01 -16.73 -13.34
N TYR A 120 16.43 -15.84 -12.50
CA TYR A 120 16.49 -14.40 -12.71
C TYR A 120 17.51 -13.77 -11.76
N ASN A 121 17.64 -12.46 -11.75
CA ASN A 121 18.47 -11.72 -10.82
C ASN A 121 17.63 -10.78 -9.95
N LEU A 122 16.84 -11.37 -9.04
CA LEU A 122 15.87 -10.66 -8.18
C LEU A 122 16.27 -10.70 -6.70
N ARG A 123 17.51 -11.05 -6.38
CA ARG A 123 18.00 -11.17 -5.00
C ARG A 123 18.12 -9.81 -4.33
N LEU A 124 17.63 -9.70 -3.11
CA LEU A 124 17.92 -8.55 -2.25
C LEU A 124 19.41 -8.58 -1.87
N GLY A 125 20.10 -7.46 -2.10
CA GLY A 125 21.52 -7.33 -1.71
C GLY A 125 21.68 -7.37 -0.18
N ASN A 126 22.82 -7.92 0.28
CA ASN A 126 23.09 -8.03 1.73
C ASN A 126 23.11 -6.67 2.44
N LEU A 127 23.56 -5.60 1.77
CA LEU A 127 23.52 -4.24 2.32
C LEU A 127 22.08 -3.79 2.56
N SER A 128 21.21 -3.93 1.56
CA SER A 128 19.78 -3.60 1.70
C SER A 128 19.10 -4.44 2.77
N ALA A 129 19.41 -5.75 2.83
CA ALA A 129 18.88 -6.64 3.87
C ALA A 129 19.33 -6.23 5.29
N ALA A 130 20.57 -5.81 5.46
CA ALA A 130 21.10 -5.31 6.73
C ALA A 130 20.40 -4.02 7.17
N ILE A 131 20.16 -3.09 6.24
CA ILE A 131 19.43 -1.85 6.50
C ILE A 131 17.99 -2.14 6.93
N VAL A 132 17.28 -3.04 6.24
CA VAL A 132 15.91 -3.44 6.64
C VAL A 132 15.91 -4.11 8.00
N ARG A 133 16.85 -5.04 8.23
CA ARG A 133 16.95 -5.79 9.49
C ARG A 133 17.08 -4.87 10.70
N SER A 134 17.89 -3.81 10.60
CA SER A 134 18.07 -2.85 11.69
C SER A 134 16.80 -2.08 12.04
N GLN A 135 15.84 -1.97 11.12
CA GLN A 135 14.59 -1.23 11.30
C GLN A 135 13.45 -2.11 11.86
N LEU A 136 13.57 -3.44 11.87
CA LEU A 136 12.47 -4.34 12.26
C LEU A 136 11.97 -4.07 13.69
N ALA A 137 12.86 -3.76 14.62
CA ALA A 137 12.49 -3.46 16.00
C ALA A 137 11.63 -2.19 16.14
N GLU A 138 11.71 -1.27 15.18
CA GLU A 138 10.98 -0.01 15.16
C GLU A 138 9.57 -0.11 14.58
N VAL A 139 9.21 -1.22 13.92
CA VAL A 139 7.91 -1.39 13.25
C VAL A 139 6.74 -1.16 14.21
N PRO A 140 6.68 -1.76 15.42
CA PRO A 140 5.55 -1.55 16.32
C PRO A 140 5.37 -0.07 16.71
N ARG A 141 6.47 0.64 16.95
CA ARG A 141 6.45 2.08 17.26
C ARG A 141 5.94 2.88 16.05
N ARG A 142 6.52 2.67 14.87
CA ARG A 142 6.13 3.41 13.65
C ARG A 142 4.66 3.19 13.28
N VAL A 143 4.15 1.97 13.46
CA VAL A 143 2.72 1.66 13.23
C VAL A 143 1.83 2.39 14.23
N ARG A 144 2.16 2.35 15.52
CA ARG A 144 1.39 3.03 16.57
C ARG A 144 1.37 4.55 16.33
N ASP A 145 2.54 5.15 16.12
CA ASP A 145 2.70 6.59 15.95
C ASP A 145 2.05 7.06 14.63
N GLY A 146 2.21 6.29 13.54
CA GLY A 146 1.55 6.57 12.26
C GLY A 146 0.03 6.51 12.35
N ARG A 147 -0.53 5.57 13.12
CA ARG A 147 -1.98 5.50 13.37
C ARG A 147 -2.45 6.70 14.17
N ALA A 148 -1.77 7.04 15.26
CA ALA A 148 -2.13 8.21 16.06
C ALA A 148 -2.13 9.50 15.23
N ASN A 149 -1.12 9.69 14.37
CA ASN A 149 -1.04 10.83 13.45
C ASN A 149 -2.20 10.84 12.44
N HIS A 150 -2.50 9.67 11.85
CA HIS A 150 -3.60 9.52 10.90
C HIS A 150 -4.94 9.86 11.55
N ASP A 151 -5.25 9.27 12.70
CA ASP A 151 -6.53 9.43 13.38
C ASP A 151 -6.73 10.89 13.83
N TYR A 152 -5.65 11.54 14.27
CA TYR A 152 -5.67 12.95 14.62
C TYR A 152 -6.02 13.84 13.41
N VAL A 153 -5.30 13.67 12.29
CA VAL A 153 -5.56 14.47 11.08
C VAL A 153 -6.92 14.15 10.47
N ALA A 154 -7.33 12.86 10.47
CA ALA A 154 -8.65 12.46 10.00
C ALA A 154 -9.77 13.16 10.77
N GLY A 155 -9.65 13.23 12.10
CA GLY A 155 -10.60 13.94 12.94
C GLY A 155 -10.69 15.45 12.62
N LEU A 156 -9.59 16.08 12.22
CA LEU A 156 -9.61 17.48 11.78
C LEU A 156 -10.21 17.64 10.37
N LEU A 157 -9.79 16.81 9.40
CA LEU A 157 -10.27 16.90 8.02
C LEU A 157 -11.79 16.64 7.92
N ASN A 158 -12.31 15.68 8.67
CA ASN A 158 -13.74 15.34 8.67
C ASN A 158 -14.65 16.43 9.30
N GLN A 159 -14.08 17.49 9.88
CA GLN A 159 -14.84 18.69 10.26
C GLN A 159 -15.14 19.60 9.05
N SER A 160 -14.45 19.41 7.94
CA SER A 160 -14.70 20.16 6.71
C SER A 160 -15.80 19.48 5.89
N PRO A 161 -16.80 20.21 5.37
CA PRO A 161 -17.84 19.61 4.53
C PRO A 161 -17.34 19.20 3.14
N TRP A 162 -16.10 19.54 2.78
CA TRP A 162 -15.52 19.27 1.47
C TRP A 162 -14.44 18.19 1.47
N LEU A 163 -14.07 17.68 2.65
CA LEU A 163 -13.07 16.64 2.83
C LEU A 163 -13.69 15.47 3.59
N ASP A 164 -13.47 14.25 3.10
CA ASP A 164 -14.01 13.03 3.70
C ASP A 164 -12.90 11.98 3.81
N VAL A 165 -12.52 11.63 5.02
CA VAL A 165 -11.59 10.52 5.29
C VAL A 165 -12.40 9.28 5.60
N PRO A 166 -12.37 8.24 4.74
CA PRO A 166 -13.16 7.04 4.93
C PRO A 166 -12.80 6.28 6.20
N ASP A 167 -13.81 5.79 6.90
CA ASP A 167 -13.63 4.89 8.02
C ASP A 167 -13.01 3.56 7.56
N PRO A 168 -12.20 2.90 8.41
CA PRO A 168 -11.74 1.55 8.15
C PRO A 168 -12.91 0.55 8.18
N LEU A 169 -12.75 -0.58 7.48
CA LEU A 169 -13.64 -1.73 7.71
C LEU A 169 -13.50 -2.21 9.16
N ALA A 170 -14.60 -2.65 9.79
CA ALA A 170 -14.62 -3.00 11.22
C ALA A 170 -13.50 -3.96 11.67
N PRO A 171 -13.11 -5.01 10.89
CA PRO A 171 -12.01 -5.90 11.26
C PRO A 171 -10.62 -5.32 11.04
N GLU A 172 -10.50 -4.19 10.31
CA GLU A 172 -9.23 -3.58 9.91
C GLU A 172 -8.59 -2.80 11.06
N THR A 173 -7.30 -3.04 11.28
CA THR A 173 -6.48 -2.19 12.11
C THR A 173 -5.34 -1.64 11.26
N ARG A 174 -5.47 -0.41 10.80
CA ARG A 174 -4.55 0.24 9.85
C ARG A 174 -3.13 0.45 10.39
N ALA A 175 -2.16 0.36 9.49
CA ALA A 175 -0.79 0.86 9.70
C ALA A 175 -0.50 1.95 8.63
N PRO A 176 -1.04 3.16 8.78
CA PRO A 176 -0.93 4.20 7.77
C PRO A 176 0.43 4.90 7.83
N ASP A 177 0.90 5.36 6.67
CA ASP A 177 2.06 6.26 6.49
C ASP A 177 1.69 7.50 5.67
N SER A 178 0.42 7.64 5.37
CA SER A 178 -0.23 8.72 4.62
C SER A 178 -1.70 8.77 4.97
N ILE A 179 -2.38 9.84 4.58
CA ILE A 179 -3.83 9.97 4.72
C ILE A 179 -4.48 10.00 3.35
N GLN A 180 -5.48 9.13 3.14
CA GLN A 180 -6.34 9.14 1.98
C GLN A 180 -7.65 9.82 2.37
N PHE A 181 -8.10 10.72 1.51
CA PHE A 181 -9.37 11.42 1.68
C PHE A 181 -10.01 11.71 0.32
N ASN A 182 -11.31 11.92 0.33
CA ASN A 182 -12.09 12.27 -0.84
C ASN A 182 -12.41 13.76 -0.85
N LEU A 183 -12.44 14.36 -2.04
CA LEU A 183 -12.96 15.70 -2.25
C LEU A 183 -14.47 15.62 -2.48
N VAL A 184 -15.24 16.30 -1.64
CA VAL A 184 -16.70 16.28 -1.66
C VAL A 184 -17.24 17.50 -2.40
N GLY A 185 -18.12 17.28 -3.39
CA GLY A 185 -18.81 18.35 -4.10
C GLY A 185 -17.98 19.18 -5.08
N MET A 186 -16.70 18.82 -5.29
CA MET A 186 -15.80 19.55 -6.21
C MET A 186 -15.93 19.04 -7.66
N ALA A 187 -15.99 19.97 -8.61
CA ALA A 187 -15.85 19.73 -10.03
C ALA A 187 -14.37 19.51 -10.41
N GLU A 188 -14.08 19.06 -11.64
CA GLU A 188 -12.71 18.67 -12.05
C GLU A 188 -11.73 19.86 -12.04
N ASP A 189 -12.16 21.05 -12.38
CA ASP A 189 -11.38 22.29 -12.30
C ASP A 189 -11.12 22.71 -10.83
N GLU A 190 -12.12 22.58 -9.97
CA GLU A 190 -11.99 22.81 -8.53
C GLU A 190 -11.02 21.81 -7.87
N VAL A 191 -11.02 20.55 -8.30
CA VAL A 191 -10.04 19.56 -7.85
C VAL A 191 -8.61 19.98 -8.20
N ARG A 192 -8.37 20.52 -9.40
CA ARG A 192 -7.05 21.08 -9.79
C ARG A 192 -6.69 22.28 -8.93
N ALA A 193 -7.63 23.21 -8.76
CA ALA A 193 -7.42 24.38 -7.92
C ALA A 193 -7.11 24.00 -6.47
N PHE A 194 -7.76 22.98 -5.92
CA PHE A 194 -7.45 22.45 -4.60
C PHE A 194 -6.02 21.89 -4.50
N GLN A 195 -5.59 21.11 -5.49
CA GLN A 195 -4.23 20.57 -5.53
C GLN A 195 -3.19 21.69 -5.54
N ASP A 196 -3.39 22.72 -6.37
CA ASP A 196 -2.49 23.87 -6.47
C ASP A 196 -2.50 24.72 -5.19
N ALA A 197 -3.68 24.97 -4.61
CA ALA A 197 -3.83 25.71 -3.36
C ALA A 197 -3.17 24.99 -2.17
N SER A 198 -3.24 23.66 -2.12
CA SER A 198 -2.55 22.84 -1.12
C SER A 198 -1.04 22.91 -1.29
N ALA A 199 -0.55 22.79 -2.52
CA ALA A 199 0.87 22.90 -2.85
C ALA A 199 1.44 24.29 -2.50
N ALA A 200 0.71 25.37 -2.77
CA ALA A 200 1.09 26.73 -2.40
C ALA A 200 1.21 26.93 -0.89
N ARG A 201 0.54 26.10 -0.08
CA ARG A 201 0.63 26.05 1.40
C ARG A 201 1.66 25.05 1.91
N GLY A 202 2.47 24.47 1.01
CA GLY A 202 3.54 23.53 1.35
C GLY A 202 3.09 22.07 1.53
N VAL A 203 1.83 21.74 1.27
CA VAL A 203 1.33 20.36 1.37
C VAL A 203 1.13 19.78 -0.02
N LYS A 204 1.96 18.80 -0.38
CA LYS A 204 1.84 18.08 -1.64
C LYS A 204 0.74 17.01 -1.54
N VAL A 205 -0.39 17.29 -2.16
CA VAL A 205 -1.48 16.33 -2.34
C VAL A 205 -1.36 15.66 -3.69
N GLN A 206 -1.54 14.34 -3.71
CA GLN A 206 -1.68 13.60 -4.94
C GLN A 206 -3.14 13.27 -5.18
N VAL A 207 -3.74 13.82 -6.22
CA VAL A 207 -5.04 13.40 -6.73
C VAL A 207 -4.81 12.30 -7.76
N PHE A 208 -5.39 11.11 -7.54
CA PHE A 208 -5.09 9.96 -8.39
C PHE A 208 -5.52 10.17 -9.84
N GLY A 209 -6.68 10.78 -10.07
CA GLY A 209 -7.19 11.07 -11.41
C GLY A 209 -6.44 12.18 -12.16
N LEU A 210 -5.66 13.02 -11.48
CA LEU A 210 -4.81 14.03 -12.11
C LEU A 210 -3.39 13.52 -12.41
N SER A 211 -3.07 12.28 -12.03
CA SER A 211 -1.77 11.70 -12.30
C SER A 211 -1.55 11.48 -13.80
N THR A 212 -0.38 11.87 -14.28
CA THR A 212 0.07 11.65 -15.65
C THR A 212 0.91 10.38 -15.79
N ASP A 213 1.29 9.75 -14.69
CA ASP A 213 1.99 8.46 -14.69
C ASP A 213 1.01 7.28 -14.81
N ASN A 214 1.53 6.10 -15.17
CA ASN A 214 0.73 4.90 -15.35
C ASN A 214 0.43 4.15 -14.04
N ALA A 215 0.90 4.63 -12.89
CA ALA A 215 0.73 3.91 -11.63
C ALA A 215 -0.64 4.11 -10.98
N ARG A 216 -1.44 5.12 -11.39
CA ARG A 216 -2.63 5.55 -10.65
C ARG A 216 -3.89 5.67 -11.49
N ALA A 217 -3.76 6.15 -12.72
CA ALA A 217 -4.91 6.39 -13.60
C ALA A 217 -4.87 5.40 -14.77
N PHE A 218 -5.84 4.50 -14.82
CA PHE A 218 -5.88 3.41 -15.79
C PHE A 218 -5.92 3.90 -17.27
N TRP A 219 -6.39 5.09 -17.52
CA TRP A 219 -6.39 5.66 -18.87
C TRP A 219 -5.00 6.05 -19.39
N ASN A 220 -3.98 6.01 -18.54
CA ASN A 220 -2.57 6.18 -18.93
C ASN A 220 -1.92 4.84 -19.35
N TRP A 221 -2.64 3.71 -19.32
CA TRP A 221 -2.10 2.38 -19.60
C TRP A 221 -2.08 2.08 -21.11
N GLU A 222 -1.28 2.81 -21.85
CA GLU A 222 -1.15 2.64 -23.30
C GLU A 222 -0.72 1.24 -23.74
N PHE A 223 0.02 0.51 -22.86
CA PHE A 223 0.43 -0.87 -23.10
C PHE A 223 -0.73 -1.87 -23.18
N LEU A 224 -1.93 -1.52 -22.73
CA LEU A 224 -3.15 -2.30 -22.89
C LEU A 224 -3.93 -1.92 -24.16
N GLY A 225 -3.42 -1.00 -24.98
CA GLY A 225 -4.12 -0.43 -26.11
C GLY A 225 -5.15 0.62 -25.67
N LYS A 226 -6.35 0.62 -26.28
CA LYS A 226 -7.39 1.60 -25.95
C LYS A 226 -7.89 1.40 -24.52
N ALA A 227 -7.79 2.42 -23.69
CA ALA A 227 -8.30 2.40 -22.33
C ALA A 227 -9.80 2.06 -22.30
N PRO A 228 -10.25 1.17 -21.40
CA PRO A 228 -11.67 0.85 -21.26
C PRO A 228 -12.45 2.07 -20.76
N SER A 229 -13.74 2.15 -21.15
CA SER A 229 -14.63 3.18 -20.60
C SER A 229 -15.13 2.75 -19.22
N LEU A 230 -14.58 3.35 -18.16
CA LEU A 230 -14.93 3.09 -16.77
C LEU A 230 -15.29 4.41 -16.06
N PRO A 231 -16.47 4.99 -16.37
CA PRO A 231 -16.83 6.35 -15.91
C PRO A 231 -16.92 6.44 -14.38
N GLN A 232 -17.43 5.45 -13.70
CA GLN A 232 -17.53 5.45 -12.23
C GLN A 232 -16.14 5.41 -11.59
N THR A 233 -15.24 4.53 -12.08
CA THR A 233 -13.86 4.47 -11.60
C THR A 233 -13.12 5.78 -11.85
N ARG A 234 -13.32 6.41 -13.03
CA ARG A 234 -12.77 7.73 -13.32
C ARG A 234 -13.25 8.77 -12.30
N GLN A 235 -14.55 8.83 -12.05
CA GLN A 235 -15.12 9.76 -11.10
C GLN A 235 -14.56 9.59 -9.68
N MET A 236 -14.38 8.34 -9.24
CA MET A 236 -13.76 8.05 -7.95
C MET A 236 -12.30 8.53 -7.90
N LEU A 237 -11.50 8.19 -8.92
CA LEU A 237 -10.09 8.58 -8.96
C LEU A 237 -9.88 10.09 -9.03
N MET A 238 -10.80 10.83 -9.68
CA MET A 238 -10.75 12.30 -9.73
C MET A 238 -10.98 12.97 -8.38
N LYS A 239 -11.53 12.26 -7.41
CA LYS A 239 -11.80 12.78 -6.05
C LYS A 239 -10.87 12.19 -5.00
N ALA A 240 -10.21 11.09 -5.30
CA ALA A 240 -9.36 10.37 -4.35
C ALA A 240 -7.99 11.05 -4.22
N CYS A 241 -7.68 11.45 -3.01
CA CYS A 241 -6.46 12.15 -2.63
C CYS A 241 -5.57 11.32 -1.71
N ASP A 242 -4.27 11.58 -1.76
CA ASP A 242 -3.26 11.02 -0.85
C ASP A 242 -2.28 12.12 -0.43
N ALA A 243 -2.04 12.25 0.87
CA ALA A 243 -1.02 13.11 1.43
C ALA A 243 -0.17 12.33 2.44
N ARG A 244 1.16 12.55 2.43
CA ARG A 244 2.09 11.83 3.29
C ARG A 244 1.97 12.29 4.75
N LEU A 245 1.85 11.33 5.68
CA LEU A 245 1.88 11.54 7.13
C LEU A 245 2.93 10.61 7.79
N PRO A 246 4.22 10.92 7.67
CA PRO A 246 5.25 10.13 8.33
C PRO A 246 5.04 10.06 9.85
N ALA A 247 5.26 8.88 10.44
CA ALA A 247 5.07 8.64 11.87
C ALA A 247 5.92 9.56 12.80
N ARG A 248 6.95 10.21 12.25
CA ARG A 248 7.83 11.12 13.01
C ARG A 248 7.26 12.53 13.22
N LEU A 249 6.14 12.88 12.57
CA LEU A 249 5.54 14.21 12.69
C LEU A 249 5.01 14.45 14.10
N THR A 250 5.21 15.67 14.57
CA THR A 250 4.68 16.19 15.84
C THR A 250 3.27 16.76 15.66
N LEU A 251 2.50 16.88 16.73
CA LEU A 251 1.16 17.48 16.68
C LEU A 251 1.13 18.87 16.01
N PRO A 252 2.03 19.84 16.32
CA PRO A 252 2.04 21.12 15.60
C PRO A 252 2.29 20.99 14.10
N GLU A 253 3.09 20.02 13.65
CA GLU A 253 3.30 19.77 12.22
C GLU A 253 2.07 19.16 11.56
N LEU A 254 1.33 18.31 12.28
CA LEU A 254 0.06 17.75 11.83
C LEU A 254 -1.03 18.82 11.72
N ASP A 255 -1.09 19.77 12.68
CA ASP A 255 -1.99 20.93 12.63
C ASP A 255 -1.75 21.75 11.37
N VAL A 256 -0.49 22.05 11.05
CA VAL A 256 -0.13 22.81 9.84
C VAL A 256 -0.61 22.09 8.58
N ILE A 257 -0.45 20.76 8.50
CA ILE A 257 -0.91 19.97 7.36
C ILE A 257 -2.45 20.01 7.26
N ALA A 258 -3.16 19.76 8.35
CA ALA A 258 -4.61 19.74 8.37
C ALA A 258 -5.20 21.12 8.03
N GLU A 259 -4.67 22.20 8.63
CA GLU A 259 -5.09 23.57 8.33
C GLU A 259 -4.86 23.95 6.86
N ALA A 260 -3.70 23.59 6.31
CA ALA A 260 -3.39 23.86 4.91
C ALA A 260 -4.40 23.22 3.97
N LEU A 261 -4.77 21.94 4.22
CA LEU A 261 -5.75 21.21 3.42
C LEU A 261 -7.16 21.80 3.57
N ILE A 262 -7.59 22.10 4.80
CA ILE A 262 -8.91 22.69 5.09
C ILE A 262 -9.03 24.07 4.44
N LYS A 263 -8.03 24.94 4.60
CA LYS A 263 -8.02 26.26 3.98
C LYS A 263 -7.99 26.21 2.46
N ALA A 264 -7.24 25.26 1.87
CA ALA A 264 -7.25 25.06 0.42
C ALA A 264 -8.65 24.71 -0.09
N ALA A 265 -9.36 23.81 0.60
CA ALA A 265 -10.73 23.45 0.25
C ALA A 265 -11.71 24.62 0.43
N GLN A 266 -11.56 25.41 1.51
CA GLN A 266 -12.38 26.60 1.78
C GLN A 266 -12.22 27.67 0.70
N ASP A 267 -11.00 27.96 0.28
CA ASP A 267 -10.72 28.99 -0.71
C ASP A 267 -11.32 28.63 -2.08
N VAL A 268 -11.21 27.36 -2.47
CA VAL A 268 -11.77 26.88 -3.73
C VAL A 268 -13.29 26.93 -3.70
N MET A 269 -13.90 26.33 -2.70
CA MET A 269 -15.36 26.19 -2.60
C MET A 269 -16.07 27.50 -2.16
N GLY A 270 -15.38 28.33 -1.38
CA GLY A 270 -15.88 29.66 -0.97
C GLY A 270 -15.95 30.63 -2.14
N ASN A 271 -14.96 30.64 -3.01
CA ASN A 271 -14.95 31.48 -4.22
C ASN A 271 -16.03 31.08 -5.23
N THR A 272 -16.24 29.77 -5.43
CA THR A 272 -17.26 29.27 -6.37
C THR A 272 -18.68 29.71 -5.98
N ARG A 273 -19.00 29.77 -4.69
CA ARG A 273 -20.32 30.23 -4.19
C ARG A 273 -20.49 31.75 -4.28
N ALA A 274 -19.42 32.53 -4.29
CA ALA A 274 -19.49 33.99 -4.42
C ALA A 274 -19.76 34.46 -5.88
N PHE A 275 -19.50 33.62 -6.88
CA PHE A 275 -19.73 33.93 -8.31
C PHE A 275 -20.97 33.24 -8.90
N GLY A 276 -21.71 32.45 -8.10
CA GLY A 276 -22.85 31.65 -8.51
C GLY A 276 -24.22 32.18 -8.02
N THR A 277 -24.32 33.49 -7.66
CA THR A 277 -25.59 34.17 -7.32
C THR A 277 -25.99 35.12 -8.39
#